data_ddbfe063d8be5cdbef79f7bcf9c4662d
#
_entry.id   ddbfe063d8be5cdbef79f7bcf9c4662d
#
_cell.length_a   1.000
_cell.length_b   1.000
_cell.length_c   1.000
_cell.angle_alpha   90.00
_cell.angle_beta   90.00
_cell.angle_gamma   90.00
#
_symmetry.space_group_name_H-M   'P 1'
#
loop_
_entity.id
_entity.type
_entity.pdbx_description
1 polymer ?
#
loop_
_entity_poly.entity_id
_entity_poly.type
_entity_poly.pdbx_seq_one_letter_code
_entity_poly.pdbx_strand_id
1 'polypeptide(L)'
;LVPVFHQGVFAQPNAAVGVLNIGGIANLSVLHANGDVIGFDCGPGNALMDHWCMQHRGLAFDHDGDWARSGQIHAPLLQALLAEPFLHQAPPKSTGRDLFHAQWLASHLAHFGDISAVDVQATLTEFTALACAHDVLRYAKGAKELIVCGGGALNGFLMERLQSALPHCQVLSSAERGMPPL
;
A
#
# COMPACT_ATOMS: atom_id res chain seq x y z
N LEU A 1 7.14 -13.61 -13.26
CA LEU A 1 6.31 -13.35 -14.39
C LEU A 1 6.73 -12.12 -15.13
N VAL A 2 7.03 -12.25 -16.40
CA VAL A 2 7.57 -11.17 -17.15
C VAL A 2 6.64 -10.80 -18.27
N PRO A 3 6.22 -9.58 -18.36
CA PRO A 3 5.43 -9.17 -19.48
C PRO A 3 6.29 -9.13 -20.71
N VAL A 4 5.69 -9.32 -21.70
CA VAL A 4 6.37 -9.22 -22.87
C VAL A 4 6.63 -7.86 -23.25
N PHE A 5 7.31 -7.60 -23.51
CA PHE A 5 7.50 -6.52 -23.68
C PHE A 5 7.76 -6.01 -24.63
N HIS A 6 7.67 -6.07 -24.91
CA HIS A 6 7.87 -5.47 -25.70
C HIS A 6 7.06 -4.84 -26.35
N GLN A 7 6.55 -5.22 -26.60
CA GLN A 7 5.72 -4.85 -27.28
C GLN A 7 5.05 -3.94 -26.87
N GLY A 8 4.76 -4.31 -26.27
CA GLY A 8 3.97 -3.49 -25.86
C GLY A 8 4.46 -2.21 -25.77
N VAL A 9 5.21 -2.27 -25.68
CA VAL A 9 5.80 -1.33 -25.50
C VAL A 9 5.35 -0.23 -26.06
N PHE A 10 5.29 -0.10 -26.93
CA PHE A 10 5.07 0.89 -27.51
C PHE A 10 3.85 1.28 -27.50
N ALA A 11 3.48 1.30 -28.07
CA ALA A 11 2.31 1.75 -28.15
C ALA A 11 1.54 1.32 -27.10
N GLN A 12 2.08 0.99 -26.16
CA GLN A 12 1.53 0.42 -25.26
C GLN A 12 0.56 1.00 -24.67
N PRO A 13 -0.38 0.51 -24.71
CA PRO A 13 -1.50 1.04 -24.11
C PRO A 13 -1.34 1.10 -22.65
N ASN A 14 -2.12 1.93 -22.09
CA ASN A 14 -2.19 2.07 -20.66
C ASN A 14 -2.68 0.77 -20.04
N ALA A 15 -2.39 0.59 -18.80
CA ALA A 15 -2.92 -0.51 -18.04
C ALA A 15 -4.45 -0.41 -18.00
N ALA A 16 -5.10 -1.56 -18.12
CA ALA A 16 -6.54 -1.60 -18.04
C ALA A 16 -7.02 -1.52 -16.60
N VAL A 17 -6.41 -2.32 -15.73
CA VAL A 17 -6.83 -2.42 -14.34
C VAL A 17 -5.63 -2.74 -13.46
N GLY A 18 -5.58 -2.13 -12.29
CA GLY A 18 -4.67 -2.55 -11.23
C GLY A 18 -5.43 -3.34 -10.18
N VAL A 19 -4.82 -4.39 -9.66
CA VAL A 19 -5.37 -5.16 -8.55
C VAL A 19 -4.36 -5.14 -7.43
N LEU A 20 -4.74 -4.57 -6.30
CA LEU A 20 -3.87 -4.40 -5.15
C LEU A 20 -4.35 -5.29 -4.02
N ASN A 21 -3.53 -6.27 -3.66
CA ASN A 21 -3.85 -7.12 -2.53
C ASN A 21 -3.10 -6.59 -1.32
N ILE A 22 -3.83 -6.18 -0.29
CA ILE A 22 -3.25 -5.67 0.94
C ILE A 22 -3.49 -6.70 2.04
N GLY A 23 -2.56 -7.62 2.18
CA GLY A 23 -2.46 -8.50 3.32
C GLY A 23 -1.36 -7.98 4.24
N GLY A 24 -0.59 -8.84 4.86
CA GLY A 24 0.57 -8.42 5.65
C GLY A 24 1.55 -7.63 4.82
N ILE A 25 1.76 -8.05 3.58
CA ILE A 25 2.54 -7.34 2.57
C ILE A 25 1.56 -6.94 1.47
N ALA A 26 1.75 -5.77 0.88
CA ALA A 26 0.93 -5.34 -0.24
C ALA A 26 1.59 -5.73 -1.55
N ASN A 27 0.82 -6.26 -2.48
CA ASN A 27 1.32 -6.55 -3.81
C ASN A 27 0.36 -6.05 -4.87
N LEU A 28 0.92 -5.63 -5.99
CA LEU A 28 0.17 -5.05 -7.09
C LEU A 28 0.28 -5.96 -8.31
N SER A 29 -0.87 -6.26 -8.90
CA SER A 29 -0.94 -6.92 -10.19
C SER A 29 -1.49 -5.91 -11.18
N VAL A 30 -0.80 -5.77 -12.32
CA VAL A 30 -1.21 -4.82 -13.35
C VAL A 30 -1.64 -5.59 -14.57
N LEU A 31 -2.89 -5.39 -14.96
CA LEU A 31 -3.45 -6.05 -16.13
C LEU A 31 -3.52 -5.03 -17.25
N HIS A 32 -2.86 -5.33 -18.35
CA HIS A 32 -2.87 -4.46 -19.50
C HIS A 32 -3.98 -4.86 -20.48
N ALA A 33 -4.40 -3.93 -21.31
CA ALA A 33 -5.47 -4.18 -22.26
C ALA A 33 -5.11 -5.30 -23.24
N ASN A 34 -3.82 -5.50 -23.49
CA ASN A 34 -3.38 -6.55 -24.41
C ASN A 34 -3.27 -7.93 -23.74
N GLY A 35 -3.61 -8.02 -22.46
CA GLY A 35 -3.56 -9.29 -21.75
C GLY A 35 -2.30 -9.55 -20.93
N ASP A 36 -1.31 -8.69 -21.04
CA ASP A 36 -0.09 -8.85 -20.24
C ASP A 36 -0.38 -8.56 -18.78
N VAL A 37 0.28 -9.30 -17.89
CA VAL A 37 0.13 -9.12 -16.44
C VAL A 37 1.51 -9.07 -15.81
N ILE A 38 1.71 -8.11 -14.93
CA ILE A 38 2.91 -8.11 -14.06
C ILE A 38 2.42 -8.07 -12.62
N GLY A 39 3.24 -8.61 -11.73
CA GLY A 39 2.91 -8.58 -10.29
C GLY A 39 4.17 -8.43 -9.48
N PHE A 40 4.09 -7.68 -8.38
CA PHE A 40 5.25 -7.45 -7.50
C PHE A 40 4.78 -6.88 -6.18
N ASP A 41 5.66 -6.94 -5.17
CA ASP A 41 5.37 -6.37 -3.85
C ASP A 41 5.62 -4.87 -3.86
N CYS A 42 4.69 -4.12 -3.28
CA CYS A 42 4.80 -2.66 -3.17
C CYS A 42 5.49 -2.23 -1.88
N GLY A 43 5.25 -2.96 -0.79
CA GLY A 43 5.75 -2.57 0.51
C GLY A 43 4.94 -3.24 1.60
N PRO A 44 4.91 -2.65 2.80
CA PRO A 44 4.11 -3.23 3.87
C PRO A 44 2.64 -3.08 3.53
N GLY A 45 1.89 -4.09 3.90
CA GLY A 45 0.45 -3.98 3.87
C GLY A 45 -0.03 -3.62 5.25
N ASN A 46 -0.72 -4.56 5.88
CA ASN A 46 -1.25 -4.35 7.22
C ASN A 46 -0.25 -4.63 8.34
N ALA A 47 0.90 -5.24 8.02
CA ALA A 47 1.77 -5.77 9.06
C ALA A 47 2.19 -4.74 10.11
N LEU A 48 2.65 -3.58 9.67
CA LEU A 48 3.09 -2.55 10.62
C LEU A 48 1.93 -1.94 11.38
N MET A 49 0.83 -1.68 10.71
CA MET A 49 -0.36 -1.11 11.35
C MET A 49 -0.91 -2.08 12.40
N ASP A 50 -0.98 -3.35 12.07
CA ASP A 50 -1.53 -4.36 12.98
C ASP A 50 -0.60 -4.56 14.18
N HIS A 51 0.71 -4.62 13.92
CA HIS A 51 1.67 -4.75 15.01
C HIS A 51 1.57 -3.59 15.99
N TRP A 52 1.50 -2.36 15.46
CA TRP A 52 1.44 -1.17 16.29
C TRP A 52 0.14 -1.12 17.09
N CYS A 53 -0.97 -1.49 16.45
CA CYS A 53 -2.27 -1.55 17.12
C CYS A 53 -2.27 -2.58 18.25
N MET A 54 -1.69 -3.76 18.01
CA MET A 54 -1.58 -4.77 19.04
C MET A 54 -0.73 -4.29 20.20
N GLN A 55 0.39 -3.65 19.91
CA GLN A 55 1.32 -3.20 20.94
C GLN A 55 0.71 -2.12 21.83
N HIS A 56 -0.08 -1.22 21.27
CA HIS A 56 -0.58 -0.06 22.00
C HIS A 56 -2.05 -0.15 22.41
N ARG A 57 -2.84 -0.99 21.77
CA ARG A 57 -4.25 -1.12 22.04
C ARG A 57 -4.65 -2.53 22.43
N GLY A 58 -3.77 -3.51 22.26
CA GLY A 58 -4.10 -4.90 22.53
C GLY A 58 -5.11 -5.49 21.54
N LEU A 59 -5.27 -4.86 20.38
CA LEU A 59 -6.19 -5.30 19.35
C LEU A 59 -5.40 -5.82 18.16
N ALA A 60 -5.91 -6.88 17.53
CA ALA A 60 -5.21 -7.51 16.42
C ALA A 60 -5.09 -6.59 15.21
N PHE A 61 -6.00 -5.67 15.03
CA PHE A 61 -5.96 -4.72 13.94
C PHE A 61 -6.82 -3.50 14.29
N ASP A 62 -6.63 -2.43 13.53
CA ASP A 62 -7.34 -1.17 13.70
C ASP A 62 -8.63 -1.24 12.88
N HIS A 63 -9.74 -1.52 13.56
CA HIS A 63 -11.02 -1.72 12.88
C HIS A 63 -11.39 -0.49 12.06
N ASP A 64 -11.59 -0.69 10.77
CA ASP A 64 -11.97 0.36 9.82
C ASP A 64 -10.98 1.55 9.79
N GLY A 65 -9.82 1.41 10.42
CA GLY A 65 -8.85 2.50 10.54
C GLY A 65 -9.30 3.61 11.47
N ASP A 66 -10.27 3.35 12.35
CA ASP A 66 -10.84 4.39 13.20
C ASP A 66 -9.83 5.01 14.14
N TRP A 67 -8.93 4.21 14.70
CA TRP A 67 -7.92 4.74 15.58
C TRP A 67 -6.97 5.66 14.81
N ALA A 68 -6.46 5.19 13.68
CA ALA A 68 -5.57 6.00 12.85
C ALA A 68 -6.25 7.30 12.41
N ARG A 69 -7.53 7.22 12.07
CA ARG A 69 -8.28 8.40 11.60
C ARG A 69 -8.32 9.49 12.67
N SER A 70 -8.27 9.11 13.93
CA SER A 70 -8.31 10.09 15.04
C SER A 70 -6.95 10.73 15.32
N GLY A 71 -5.89 10.25 14.69
CA GLY A 71 -4.55 10.82 14.86
C GLY A 71 -4.19 11.78 13.74
N GLN A 72 -2.97 12.28 13.82
CA GLN A 72 -2.43 13.17 12.81
C GLN A 72 -1.17 12.58 12.21
N ILE A 73 -1.04 12.68 10.90
CA ILE A 73 0.14 12.20 10.21
C ILE A 73 1.33 13.05 10.62
N HIS A 74 2.39 12.39 11.06
CA HIS A 74 3.64 13.06 11.46
C HIS A 74 4.55 13.12 10.24
N ALA A 75 4.60 14.27 9.61
CA ALA A 75 5.30 14.42 8.32
C ALA A 75 6.79 14.02 8.37
N PRO A 76 7.57 14.42 9.38
CA PRO A 76 8.97 13.99 9.39
C PRO A 76 9.14 12.47 9.49
N LEU A 77 8.30 11.79 10.26
CA LEU A 77 8.35 10.33 10.33
C LEU A 77 7.96 9.74 8.98
N LEU A 78 6.90 10.24 8.37
CA LEU A 78 6.46 9.74 7.07
C LEU A 78 7.57 9.85 6.03
N GLN A 79 8.27 10.98 5.99
CA GLN A 79 9.38 11.16 5.05
C GLN A 79 10.50 10.15 5.29
N ALA A 80 10.81 9.88 6.56
CA ALA A 80 11.84 8.91 6.89
C ALA A 80 11.46 7.51 6.43
N LEU A 81 10.19 7.12 6.63
CA LEU A 81 9.71 5.81 6.21
C LEU A 81 9.70 5.68 4.69
N LEU A 82 9.32 6.74 3.99
CA LEU A 82 9.25 6.73 2.52
C LEU A 82 10.63 6.72 1.87
N ALA A 83 11.68 6.98 2.63
CA ALA A 83 13.05 6.93 2.11
C ALA A 83 13.58 5.49 2.00
N GLU A 84 12.81 4.50 2.42
CA GLU A 84 13.25 3.11 2.36
C GLU A 84 13.62 2.71 0.92
N PRO A 85 14.86 2.23 0.69
CA PRO A 85 15.30 1.93 -0.68
C PRO A 85 14.45 0.93 -1.43
N PHE A 86 13.85 -0.05 -0.73
CA PHE A 86 13.01 -1.03 -1.39
C PHE A 86 11.88 -0.38 -2.18
N LEU A 87 11.30 0.69 -1.65
CA LEU A 87 10.16 1.35 -2.28
C LEU A 87 10.51 1.96 -3.63
N HIS A 88 11.78 2.22 -3.87
CA HIS A 88 12.26 2.88 -5.08
C HIS A 88 12.88 1.92 -6.08
N GLN A 89 12.84 0.62 -5.78
CA GLN A 89 13.33 -0.38 -6.71
C GLN A 89 12.32 -0.61 -7.82
N ALA A 90 12.83 -0.90 -9.01
CA ALA A 90 11.97 -1.28 -10.12
C ALA A 90 11.57 -2.76 -9.99
N PRO A 91 10.38 -3.14 -10.47
CA PRO A 91 10.02 -4.56 -10.52
C PRO A 91 10.97 -5.33 -11.44
N PRO A 92 11.16 -6.62 -11.19
CA PRO A 92 10.50 -7.41 -10.18
C PRO A 92 11.08 -7.16 -8.80
N LYS A 93 10.24 -7.12 -7.79
CA LYS A 93 10.70 -6.92 -6.42
C LYS A 93 9.80 -7.67 -5.45
N SER A 94 10.40 -8.16 -4.39
CA SER A 94 9.71 -8.91 -3.35
C SER A 94 10.35 -8.58 -2.01
N THR A 95 9.52 -8.18 -1.03
CA THR A 95 10.09 -7.84 0.25
C THR A 95 10.19 -9.01 1.17
N GLY A 96 9.30 -9.95 1.08
CA GLY A 96 9.17 -10.92 2.11
C GLY A 96 8.76 -10.26 3.42
N ARG A 97 8.70 -11.03 4.48
CA ARG A 97 8.32 -10.52 5.79
C ARG A 97 9.46 -9.87 6.51
N ASP A 98 10.68 -10.03 5.99
CA ASP A 98 11.86 -9.72 6.78
C ASP A 98 12.23 -8.26 6.75
N LEU A 99 11.67 -7.45 5.88
CA LEU A 99 12.02 -6.05 5.81
C LEU A 99 11.15 -5.20 6.73
N PHE A 100 9.84 -5.23 6.52
CA PHE A 100 8.93 -4.35 7.25
C PHE A 100 8.43 -5.04 8.53
N HIS A 101 9.26 -5.05 9.55
CA HIS A 101 8.94 -5.67 10.84
C HIS A 101 9.08 -4.65 11.97
N ALA A 102 8.75 -5.10 13.18
CA ALA A 102 8.73 -4.22 14.34
C ALA A 102 10.05 -3.49 14.57
N GLN A 103 11.18 -4.17 14.37
CA GLN A 103 12.49 -3.59 14.60
C GLN A 103 12.78 -2.47 13.58
N TRP A 104 12.37 -2.65 12.34
CA TRP A 104 12.52 -1.63 11.32
C TRP A 104 11.80 -0.34 11.74
N LEU A 105 10.58 -0.48 12.22
CA LEU A 105 9.81 0.67 12.70
C LEU A 105 10.48 1.29 13.93
N ALA A 106 10.88 0.48 14.89
CA ALA A 106 11.50 0.98 16.10
C ALA A 106 12.79 1.75 15.80
N SER A 107 13.56 1.30 14.82
CA SER A 107 14.78 1.98 14.41
C SER A 107 14.49 3.38 13.88
N HIS A 108 13.41 3.53 13.13
CA HIS A 108 13.01 4.85 12.63
C HIS A 108 12.50 5.74 13.76
N LEU A 109 11.67 5.18 14.64
CA LEU A 109 11.08 5.96 15.73
C LEU A 109 12.15 6.48 16.68
N ALA A 110 13.27 5.77 16.80
CA ALA A 110 14.37 6.19 17.69
C ALA A 110 14.97 7.54 17.29
N HIS A 111 14.79 7.98 16.06
CA HIS A 111 15.33 9.25 15.58
C HIS A 111 14.41 10.44 15.86
N PHE A 112 13.25 10.19 16.44
CA PHE A 112 12.27 11.23 16.71
C PHE A 112 12.00 11.26 18.20
N GLY A 113 11.51 12.39 18.68
CA GLY A 113 11.08 12.46 20.06
C GLY A 113 9.78 11.71 20.24
N ASP A 114 9.07 12.02 21.32
CA ASP A 114 7.83 11.33 21.60
C ASP A 114 6.77 11.69 20.55
N ILE A 115 6.36 10.69 19.80
CA ILE A 115 5.23 10.80 18.90
C ILE A 115 4.12 9.97 19.52
N SER A 116 2.92 10.52 19.64
CA SER A 116 1.83 9.75 20.24
C SER A 116 1.53 8.50 19.42
N ALA A 117 1.11 7.44 20.11
CA ALA A 117 0.87 6.17 19.45
C ALA A 117 -0.17 6.30 18.32
N VAL A 118 -1.20 7.12 18.51
CA VAL A 118 -2.23 7.29 17.51
C VAL A 118 -1.69 8.02 16.27
N ASP A 119 -0.77 8.95 16.46
CA ASP A 119 -0.15 9.66 15.33
C ASP A 119 0.79 8.75 14.56
N VAL A 120 1.48 7.83 15.24
CA VAL A 120 2.26 6.82 14.56
C VAL A 120 1.34 5.93 13.72
N GLN A 121 0.20 5.53 14.26
CA GLN A 121 -0.74 4.70 13.51
C GLN A 121 -1.27 5.44 12.27
N ALA A 122 -1.61 6.71 12.41
CA ALA A 122 -2.04 7.52 11.27
C ALA A 122 -0.94 7.60 10.22
N THR A 123 0.30 7.78 10.66
CA THR A 123 1.45 7.88 9.76
C THR A 123 1.71 6.55 9.04
N LEU A 124 1.60 5.42 9.76
CA LEU A 124 1.77 4.11 9.14
C LEU A 124 0.70 3.83 8.10
N THR A 125 -0.53 4.27 8.33
CA THR A 125 -1.61 4.09 7.36
C THR A 125 -1.33 4.91 6.10
N GLU A 126 -0.90 6.16 6.28
CA GLU A 126 -0.53 7.00 5.14
C GLU A 126 0.67 6.42 4.39
N PHE A 127 1.65 5.91 5.13
CA PHE A 127 2.83 5.30 4.53
C PHE A 127 2.45 4.11 3.64
N THR A 128 1.60 3.22 4.14
CA THR A 128 1.13 2.09 3.34
C THR A 128 0.40 2.57 2.08
N ALA A 129 -0.47 3.56 2.23
CA ALA A 129 -1.21 4.09 1.09
C ALA A 129 -0.28 4.70 0.05
N LEU A 130 0.70 5.48 0.49
CA LEU A 130 1.62 6.15 -0.43
C LEU A 130 2.58 5.16 -1.10
N ALA A 131 3.04 4.13 -0.38
CA ALA A 131 3.89 3.11 -0.99
C ALA A 131 3.15 2.39 -2.12
N CYS A 132 1.88 2.06 -1.89
CA CYS A 132 1.06 1.44 -2.92
C CYS A 132 0.78 2.40 -4.07
N ALA A 133 0.39 3.63 -3.76
CA ALA A 133 0.04 4.62 -4.79
C ALA A 133 1.23 4.94 -5.68
N HIS A 134 2.43 5.02 -5.10
CA HIS A 134 3.63 5.28 -5.87
C HIS A 134 3.83 4.24 -6.98
N ASP A 135 3.65 2.97 -6.65
CA ASP A 135 3.81 1.91 -7.63
C ASP A 135 2.67 1.88 -8.65
N VAL A 136 1.45 2.21 -8.21
CA VAL A 136 0.32 2.32 -9.15
C VAL A 136 0.60 3.41 -10.17
N LEU A 137 1.08 4.57 -9.72
CA LEU A 137 1.35 5.70 -10.61
C LEU A 137 2.48 5.39 -11.59
N ARG A 138 3.45 4.57 -11.17
CA ARG A 138 4.59 4.26 -12.04
C ARG A 138 4.33 3.08 -12.96
N TYR A 139 3.66 2.04 -12.48
CA TYR A 139 3.61 0.77 -13.20
C TYR A 139 2.21 0.40 -13.68
N ALA A 140 1.17 1.05 -13.18
CA ALA A 140 -0.19 0.88 -13.67
C ALA A 140 -0.69 2.20 -14.29
N LYS A 141 0.18 2.87 -15.00
CA LYS A 141 -0.11 4.17 -15.56
C LYS A 141 -1.32 4.07 -16.49
N GLY A 142 -2.23 4.97 -16.33
CA GLY A 142 -3.42 5.02 -17.17
C GLY A 142 -4.55 4.13 -16.71
N ALA A 143 -4.37 3.30 -15.70
CA ALA A 143 -5.46 2.47 -15.19
C ALA A 143 -6.55 3.38 -14.62
N LYS A 144 -7.79 3.09 -15.00
CA LYS A 144 -8.94 3.87 -14.52
C LYS A 144 -9.46 3.34 -13.21
N GLU A 145 -9.17 2.10 -12.89
CA GLU A 145 -9.65 1.44 -11.67
C GLU A 145 -8.50 0.74 -10.97
N LEU A 146 -8.53 0.81 -9.66
CA LEU A 146 -7.68 0.02 -8.80
C LEU A 146 -8.59 -0.78 -7.88
N ILE A 147 -8.54 -2.09 -8.01
CA ILE A 147 -9.37 -2.97 -7.19
C ILE A 147 -8.52 -3.43 -6.03
N VAL A 148 -8.99 -3.17 -4.81
CA VAL A 148 -8.25 -3.52 -3.59
C VAL A 148 -8.92 -4.74 -2.96
N CYS A 149 -8.12 -5.74 -2.66
CA CYS A 149 -8.57 -6.94 -1.97
C CYS A 149 -7.68 -7.21 -0.76
N GLY A 150 -7.98 -8.28 -0.04
CA GLY A 150 -7.29 -8.59 1.20
C GLY A 150 -7.84 -7.79 2.37
N GLY A 151 -7.25 -7.98 3.54
CA GLY A 151 -7.73 -7.34 4.76
C GLY A 151 -7.70 -5.83 4.71
N GLY A 152 -6.76 -5.25 3.95
CA GLY A 152 -6.67 -3.79 3.83
C GLY A 152 -7.90 -3.16 3.19
N ALA A 153 -8.63 -3.90 2.36
CA ALA A 153 -9.85 -3.38 1.75
C ALA A 153 -10.93 -3.09 2.78
N LEU A 154 -10.81 -3.67 3.97
CA LEU A 154 -11.77 -3.46 5.05
C LEU A 154 -11.40 -2.28 5.94
N ASN A 155 -10.26 -1.66 5.69
CA ASN A 155 -9.80 -0.50 6.45
C ASN A 155 -10.23 0.75 5.72
N GLY A 156 -11.32 1.38 6.17
CA GLY A 156 -11.90 2.53 5.49
C GLY A 156 -10.97 3.72 5.42
N PHE A 157 -10.19 3.98 6.46
CA PHE A 157 -9.27 5.10 6.44
C PHE A 157 -8.13 4.86 5.43
N LEU A 158 -7.61 3.63 5.37
CA LEU A 158 -6.60 3.29 4.37
C LEU A 158 -7.17 3.49 2.95
N MET A 159 -8.40 3.04 2.72
CA MET A 159 -9.03 3.21 1.41
C MET A 159 -9.19 4.68 1.04
N GLU A 160 -9.55 5.52 2.01
CA GLU A 160 -9.65 6.97 1.80
C GLU A 160 -8.30 7.57 1.43
N ARG A 161 -7.25 7.14 2.13
CA ARG A 161 -5.91 7.67 1.86
C ARG A 161 -5.39 7.22 0.49
N LEU A 162 -5.69 5.98 0.10
CA LEU A 162 -5.37 5.51 -1.24
C LEU A 162 -6.08 6.34 -2.30
N GLN A 163 -7.37 6.56 -2.14
CA GLN A 163 -8.12 7.34 -3.12
C GLN A 163 -7.60 8.78 -3.21
N SER A 164 -7.25 9.36 -2.07
CA SER A 164 -6.67 10.71 -2.03
C SER A 164 -5.36 10.79 -2.81
N ALA A 165 -4.55 9.74 -2.74
CA ALA A 165 -3.27 9.70 -3.44
C ALA A 165 -3.41 9.37 -4.93
N LEU A 166 -4.56 8.89 -5.36
CA LEU A 166 -4.81 8.46 -6.74
C LEU A 166 -6.08 9.12 -7.28
N PRO A 167 -6.07 10.46 -7.42
CA PRO A 167 -7.32 11.17 -7.74
C PRO A 167 -7.87 10.86 -9.14
N HIS A 168 -7.04 10.35 -10.04
CA HIS A 168 -7.48 10.04 -11.40
C HIS A 168 -7.82 8.57 -11.60
N CYS A 169 -7.81 7.79 -10.52
CA CYS A 169 -8.09 6.37 -10.56
C CYS A 169 -9.20 6.10 -9.57
N GLN A 170 -10.17 5.27 -9.96
CA GLN A 170 -11.25 4.91 -9.05
C GLN A 170 -10.77 3.74 -8.19
N VAL A 171 -10.66 3.96 -6.90
CA VAL A 171 -10.21 2.94 -5.95
C VAL A 171 -11.44 2.24 -5.38
N LEU A 172 -11.54 0.94 -5.62
CA LEU A 172 -12.72 0.16 -5.25
C LEU A 172 -12.29 -1.07 -4.46
N SER A 173 -13.09 -1.48 -3.50
CA SER A 173 -12.85 -2.77 -2.87
C SER A 173 -13.34 -3.87 -3.81
N SER A 174 -12.79 -5.08 -3.64
CA SER A 174 -13.23 -6.22 -4.44
C SER A 174 -14.72 -6.51 -4.21
N ALA A 175 -15.23 -6.23 -2.99
CA ALA A 175 -16.64 -6.41 -2.70
C ALA A 175 -17.51 -5.46 -3.55
N GLU A 176 -17.04 -4.23 -3.76
CA GLU A 176 -17.77 -3.28 -4.59
C GLU A 176 -17.82 -3.70 -6.04
N ARG A 177 -16.87 -4.53 -6.47
CA ARG A 177 -16.86 -5.08 -7.82
C ARG A 177 -17.54 -6.43 -7.91
N GLY A 178 -18.16 -6.89 -6.82
CA GLY A 178 -18.82 -8.17 -6.80
C GLY A 178 -17.90 -9.36 -6.65
N MET A 179 -16.65 -9.12 -6.27
CA MET A 179 -15.68 -10.19 -6.05
C MET A 179 -15.49 -10.39 -4.56
N PRO A 180 -15.26 -11.64 -4.11
CA PRO A 180 -14.99 -11.84 -2.68
C PRO A 180 -13.62 -11.29 -2.33
N PRO A 181 -13.44 -10.78 -1.11
CA PRO A 181 -12.11 -10.38 -0.66
C PRO A 181 -11.24 -11.62 -0.50
N LEU A 182 -9.97 -11.48 -0.74
CA LEU A 182 -9.04 -12.59 -0.64
C LEU A 182 -8.33 -12.63 0.70
#